data_d9b1221a744f054d978c341b5330b209
#
_entry.id   d9b1221a744f054d978c341b5330b209
#
_cell.length_a   1.000
_cell.length_b   1.000
_cell.length_c   1.000
_cell.angle_alpha   90.00
_cell.angle_beta   90.00
_cell.angle_gamma   90.00
#
_symmetry.space_group_name_H-M   'P 1'
#
loop_
_entity.id
_entity.type
_entity.pdbx_description
1 polymer ?
#
loop_
_entity_poly.entity_id
_entity_poly.type
_entity_poly.pdbx_seq_one_letter_code
_entity_poly.pdbx_strand_id
1 'polypeptide(L)'
;MGKLRSIALAYMVGLFLVASLNYIPGLTDSEGRAFGVFALDIYDDALHVASGLWAGIAAMTSRRAARIFLFGFGLLYLTDGLLGLAAGSGYLDLGIINHGVLDLPLTFKILANLPHIGAGAFGVYASYRHKAEAA
;
A
#
# COMPACT_ATOMS: atom_id res chain seq x y z
N MET A 1 -13.41 1.09 20.40
CA MET A 1 -13.04 1.72 19.11
C MET A 1 -13.79 0.98 18.01
N GLY A 2 -14.41 1.67 17.04
CA GLY A 2 -15.15 1.01 15.96
C GLY A 2 -14.22 0.29 14.96
N LYS A 3 -14.75 -0.70 14.24
CA LYS A 3 -13.97 -1.54 13.29
C LYS A 3 -13.22 -0.72 12.23
N LEU A 4 -13.85 0.32 11.65
CA LEU A 4 -13.21 1.20 10.67
C LEU A 4 -11.91 1.84 11.23
N ARG A 5 -11.96 2.34 12.45
CA ARG A 5 -10.79 2.96 13.09
C ARG A 5 -9.71 1.93 13.43
N SER A 6 -10.12 0.74 13.89
CA SER A 6 -9.18 -0.36 14.18
C SER A 6 -8.48 -0.84 12.92
N ILE A 7 -9.21 -0.97 11.80
CA ILE A 7 -8.63 -1.36 10.51
C ILE A 7 -7.66 -0.28 10.02
N ALA A 8 -8.03 1.00 10.10
CA ALA A 8 -7.14 2.09 9.70
C ALA A 8 -5.84 2.12 10.54
N LEU A 9 -5.91 1.83 11.86
CA LEU A 9 -4.70 1.68 12.69
C LEU A 9 -3.85 0.48 12.27
N ALA A 10 -4.47 -0.64 11.90
CA ALA A 10 -3.74 -1.79 11.38
C ALA A 10 -3.01 -1.44 10.07
N TYR A 11 -3.64 -0.65 9.19
CA TYR A 11 -2.96 -0.11 7.99
C TYR A 11 -1.77 0.78 8.36
N MET A 12 -1.93 1.69 9.32
CA MET A 12 -0.82 2.54 9.80
C MET A 12 0.39 1.70 10.22
N VAL A 13 0.16 0.70 11.07
CA VAL A 13 1.23 -0.18 11.57
C VAL A 13 1.86 -0.96 10.42
N GLY A 14 1.05 -1.59 9.57
CA GLY A 14 1.53 -2.36 8.41
C GLY A 14 2.35 -1.51 7.43
N LEU A 15 1.88 -0.30 7.12
CA LEU A 15 2.57 0.60 6.19
C LEU A 15 3.91 1.10 6.76
N PHE A 16 3.99 1.41 8.06
CA PHE A 16 5.26 1.76 8.68
C PHE A 16 6.23 0.58 8.75
N LEU A 17 5.73 -0.65 8.98
CA LEU A 17 6.56 -1.84 8.90
C LEU A 17 7.12 -2.03 7.49
N VAL A 18 6.31 -1.88 6.45
CA VAL A 18 6.78 -1.97 5.05
C VAL A 18 7.83 -0.91 4.76
N ALA A 19 7.61 0.35 5.16
CA ALA A 19 8.59 1.43 4.99
C ALA A 19 9.91 1.17 5.73
N SER A 20 9.92 0.31 6.75
CA SER A 20 11.13 -0.04 7.52
C SER A 20 11.93 -1.20 6.94
N LEU A 21 11.39 -1.96 5.96
CA LEU A 21 11.98 -3.23 5.51
C LEU A 21 13.42 -3.08 4.98
N ASN A 22 13.70 -2.01 4.24
CA ASN A 22 15.03 -1.76 3.67
C ASN A 22 16.12 -1.50 4.73
N TYR A 23 15.71 -1.14 5.94
CA TYR A 23 16.61 -0.77 7.04
C TYR A 23 16.83 -1.90 8.04
N ILE A 24 16.19 -3.06 7.83
CA ILE A 24 16.35 -4.24 8.70
C ILE A 24 17.42 -5.14 8.10
N PRO A 25 18.55 -5.38 8.81
CA PRO A 25 19.61 -6.24 8.31
C PRO A 25 19.12 -7.65 7.98
N GLY A 26 19.54 -8.18 6.83
CA GLY A 26 19.23 -9.54 6.39
C GLY A 26 17.89 -9.69 5.64
N LEU A 27 17.07 -8.65 5.51
CA LEU A 27 15.83 -8.71 4.74
C LEU A 27 16.02 -8.37 3.25
N THR A 28 17.13 -7.75 2.87
CA THR A 28 17.44 -7.40 1.48
C THR A 28 18.49 -8.32 0.90
N ASP A 29 18.34 -8.63 -0.40
CA ASP A 29 19.34 -9.40 -1.16
C ASP A 29 20.52 -8.51 -1.61
N SER A 30 21.46 -9.11 -2.37
CA SER A 30 22.62 -8.40 -2.91
C SER A 30 22.28 -7.29 -3.92
N GLU A 31 21.07 -7.30 -4.47
CA GLU A 31 20.54 -6.29 -5.39
C GLU A 31 19.68 -5.24 -4.65
N GLY A 32 19.61 -5.31 -3.31
CA GLY A 32 18.84 -4.40 -2.48
C GLY A 32 17.33 -4.65 -2.48
N ARG A 33 16.88 -5.84 -2.93
CA ARG A 33 15.46 -6.18 -2.97
C ARG A 33 15.02 -6.84 -1.67
N ALA A 34 13.99 -6.30 -1.03
CA ALA A 34 13.38 -6.91 0.14
C ALA A 34 12.74 -8.26 -0.25
N PHE A 35 13.08 -9.32 0.48
CA PHE A 35 12.66 -10.70 0.22
C PHE A 35 12.97 -11.21 -1.21
N GLY A 36 13.93 -10.60 -1.90
CA GLY A 36 14.29 -10.94 -3.28
C GLY A 36 13.25 -10.52 -4.34
N VAL A 37 12.22 -9.77 -3.97
CA VAL A 37 11.10 -9.39 -4.86
C VAL A 37 10.92 -7.88 -4.95
N PHE A 38 10.92 -7.17 -3.81
CA PHE A 38 10.50 -5.77 -3.73
C PHE A 38 11.70 -4.83 -3.83
N ALA A 39 11.83 -4.14 -4.96
CA ALA A 39 12.79 -3.05 -5.15
C ALA A 39 12.24 -1.77 -4.51
N LEU A 40 12.31 -1.67 -3.19
CA LEU A 40 11.80 -0.53 -2.43
C LEU A 40 12.83 0.60 -2.43
N ASP A 41 12.51 1.71 -3.06
CA ASP A 41 13.34 2.91 -3.08
C ASP A 41 12.79 3.99 -2.13
N ILE A 42 13.39 5.19 -2.18
CA ILE A 42 12.97 6.30 -1.33
C ILE A 42 11.54 6.77 -1.63
N TYR A 43 11.07 6.61 -2.86
CA TYR A 43 9.70 6.97 -3.25
C TYR A 43 8.69 6.00 -2.66
N ASP A 44 9.00 4.70 -2.66
CA ASP A 44 8.20 3.66 -1.99
C ASP A 44 8.14 3.92 -0.48
N ASP A 45 9.27 4.19 0.15
CA ASP A 45 9.33 4.47 1.58
C ASP A 45 8.50 5.72 1.93
N ALA A 46 8.65 6.81 1.15
CA ALA A 46 7.87 8.03 1.33
C ALA A 46 6.36 7.80 1.15
N LEU A 47 5.97 7.01 0.14
CA LEU A 47 4.58 6.63 -0.11
C LEU A 47 3.99 5.88 1.09
N HIS A 48 4.71 4.87 1.59
CA HIS A 48 4.24 4.06 2.72
C HIS A 48 4.17 4.87 4.01
N VAL A 49 5.15 5.74 4.29
CA VAL A 49 5.12 6.65 5.44
C VAL A 49 3.95 7.63 5.34
N ALA A 50 3.77 8.30 4.20
CA ALA A 50 2.67 9.25 4.01
C ALA A 50 1.30 8.58 4.14
N SER A 51 1.14 7.39 3.56
CA SER A 51 -0.09 6.59 3.66
C SER A 51 -0.34 6.12 5.09
N GLY A 52 0.70 5.71 5.82
CA GLY A 52 0.62 5.33 7.24
C GLY A 52 0.22 6.50 8.14
N LEU A 53 0.77 7.69 7.91
CA LEU A 53 0.37 8.91 8.61
C LEU A 53 -1.09 9.26 8.34
N TRP A 54 -1.54 9.20 7.08
CA TRP A 54 -2.94 9.42 6.73
C TRP A 54 -3.86 8.42 7.44
N ALA A 55 -3.50 7.14 7.45
CA ALA A 55 -4.23 6.09 8.17
C ALA A 55 -4.37 6.40 9.67
N GLY A 56 -3.28 6.77 10.33
CA GLY A 56 -3.25 7.11 11.75
C GLY A 56 -4.09 8.34 12.09
N ILE A 57 -3.91 9.43 11.33
CA ILE A 57 -4.69 10.66 11.49
C ILE A 57 -6.19 10.36 11.30
N ALA A 58 -6.55 9.64 10.25
CA ALA A 58 -7.94 9.28 9.98
C ALA A 58 -8.54 8.42 11.11
N ALA A 59 -7.80 7.44 11.61
CA ALA A 59 -8.22 6.59 12.72
C ALA A 59 -8.44 7.36 14.02
N MET A 60 -7.59 8.36 14.30
CA MET A 60 -7.70 9.18 15.51
C MET A 60 -8.80 10.23 15.40
N THR A 61 -9.09 10.72 14.21
CA THR A 61 -10.07 11.79 13.99
C THR A 61 -11.51 11.32 14.15
N SER A 62 -11.99 10.39 13.30
CA SER A 62 -13.37 9.90 13.35
C SER A 62 -13.57 8.60 12.56
N ARG A 63 -14.72 7.95 12.76
CA ARG A 63 -15.14 6.79 11.95
C ARG A 63 -15.32 7.18 10.48
N ARG A 64 -15.85 8.37 10.21
CA ARG A 64 -16.01 8.90 8.86
C ARG A 64 -14.66 9.12 8.17
N ALA A 65 -13.70 9.72 8.87
CA ALA A 65 -12.34 9.89 8.36
C ALA A 65 -11.66 8.56 8.07
N ALA A 66 -11.77 7.58 8.98
CA ALA A 66 -11.24 6.23 8.77
C ALA A 66 -11.87 5.56 7.54
N ARG A 67 -13.18 5.72 7.32
CA ARG A 67 -13.85 5.20 6.13
C ARG A 67 -13.35 5.87 4.85
N ILE A 68 -13.18 7.20 4.86
CA ILE A 68 -12.65 7.96 3.71
C ILE A 68 -11.23 7.48 3.39
N PHE A 69 -10.39 7.32 4.41
CA PHE A 69 -9.05 6.75 4.24
C PHE A 69 -9.11 5.37 3.57
N LEU A 70 -9.86 4.42 4.15
CA LEU A 70 -9.94 3.05 3.65
C LEU A 70 -10.43 2.98 2.20
N PHE A 71 -11.40 3.81 1.84
CA PHE A 71 -11.90 3.89 0.48
C PHE A 71 -10.89 4.52 -0.48
N GLY A 72 -10.37 5.69 -0.14
CA GLY A 72 -9.42 6.44 -0.99
C GLY A 72 -8.10 5.71 -1.16
N PHE A 73 -7.48 5.29 -0.05
CA PHE A 73 -6.29 4.45 -0.06
C PHE A 73 -6.54 3.16 -0.87
N GLY A 74 -7.68 2.52 -0.60
CA GLY A 74 -8.05 1.27 -1.26
C GLY A 74 -8.10 1.41 -2.78
N LEU A 75 -8.75 2.46 -3.30
CA LEU A 75 -8.79 2.71 -4.75
C LEU A 75 -7.41 3.03 -5.32
N LEU A 76 -6.63 3.89 -4.66
CA LEU A 76 -5.31 4.29 -5.13
C LEU A 76 -4.37 3.09 -5.23
N TYR A 77 -4.28 2.28 -4.17
CA TYR A 77 -3.38 1.12 -4.15
C TYR A 77 -3.87 -0.02 -5.05
N LEU A 78 -5.18 -0.24 -5.16
CA LEU A 78 -5.73 -1.23 -6.07
C LEU A 78 -5.40 -0.88 -7.53
N THR A 79 -5.65 0.36 -7.94
CA THR A 79 -5.38 0.80 -9.31
C THR A 79 -3.88 0.85 -9.61
N ASP A 80 -3.05 1.21 -8.63
CA ASP A 80 -1.60 1.16 -8.73
C ASP A 80 -1.10 -0.28 -8.96
N GLY A 81 -1.56 -1.21 -8.14
CA GLY A 81 -1.20 -2.63 -8.29
C GLY A 81 -1.68 -3.23 -9.62
N LEU A 82 -2.86 -2.84 -10.10
CA LEU A 82 -3.35 -3.28 -11.43
C LEU A 82 -2.49 -2.70 -12.56
N LEU A 83 -2.08 -1.43 -12.46
CA LEU A 83 -1.15 -0.85 -13.43
C LEU A 83 0.21 -1.56 -13.36
N GLY A 84 0.75 -1.78 -12.18
CA GLY A 84 2.02 -2.51 -12.00
C GLY A 84 1.96 -3.93 -12.56
N LEU A 85 0.83 -4.62 -12.41
CA LEU A 85 0.62 -5.93 -13.01
C LEU A 85 0.64 -5.87 -14.55
N ALA A 86 0.06 -4.84 -15.14
CA ALA A 86 0.03 -4.66 -16.60
C ALA A 86 1.38 -4.15 -17.14
N ALA A 87 1.91 -3.08 -16.56
CA ALA A 87 3.04 -2.31 -17.07
C ALA A 87 4.40 -2.68 -16.44
N GLY A 88 4.43 -3.43 -15.34
CA GLY A 88 5.65 -3.75 -14.60
C GLY A 88 6.07 -2.67 -13.59
N SER A 89 5.45 -1.51 -13.60
CA SER A 89 5.67 -0.40 -12.65
C SER A 89 4.36 0.30 -12.31
N GLY A 90 4.21 0.69 -11.03
CA GLY A 90 3.07 1.44 -10.53
C GLY A 90 3.19 2.95 -10.76
N TYR A 91 2.22 3.72 -10.30
CA TYR A 91 2.23 5.17 -10.44
C TYR A 91 2.38 5.92 -9.11
N LEU A 92 1.99 5.32 -7.99
CA LEU A 92 1.99 5.99 -6.68
C LEU A 92 3.39 6.31 -6.17
N ASP A 93 4.35 5.43 -6.44
CA ASP A 93 5.77 5.58 -6.15
C ASP A 93 6.55 6.29 -7.28
N LEU A 94 5.84 6.83 -8.26
CA LEU A 94 6.39 7.40 -9.51
C LEU A 94 7.10 6.36 -10.40
N GLY A 95 6.92 5.07 -10.16
CA GLY A 95 7.60 4.01 -10.90
C GLY A 95 7.40 4.09 -12.40
N ILE A 96 6.15 4.26 -12.87
CA ILE A 96 5.86 4.38 -14.31
C ILE A 96 6.48 5.63 -14.95
N ILE A 97 6.66 6.71 -14.17
CA ILE A 97 7.30 7.95 -14.65
C ILE A 97 8.81 7.76 -14.72
N ASN A 98 9.42 7.15 -13.70
CA ASN A 98 10.87 7.01 -13.59
C ASN A 98 11.42 5.86 -14.44
N HIS A 99 10.67 4.78 -14.61
CA HIS A 99 11.13 3.55 -15.24
C HIS A 99 10.33 3.17 -16.50
N GLY A 100 9.16 3.78 -16.71
CA GLY A 100 8.28 3.44 -17.83
C GLY A 100 7.68 2.03 -17.71
N VAL A 101 7.32 1.47 -18.87
CA VAL A 101 6.84 0.09 -18.95
C VAL A 101 8.03 -0.88 -18.90
N LEU A 102 7.98 -1.82 -17.96
CA LEU A 102 9.04 -2.82 -17.75
C LEU A 102 8.59 -4.19 -18.26
N ASP A 103 9.42 -4.81 -19.09
CA ASP A 103 9.20 -6.18 -19.55
C ASP A 103 9.74 -7.17 -18.52
N LEU A 104 8.92 -7.44 -17.50
CA LEU A 104 9.24 -8.35 -16.42
C LEU A 104 8.45 -9.66 -16.57
N PRO A 105 8.99 -10.80 -16.09
CA PRO A 105 8.24 -12.06 -16.06
C PRO A 105 6.91 -11.89 -15.32
N LEU A 106 5.84 -12.51 -15.84
CA LEU A 106 4.49 -12.40 -15.27
C LEU A 106 4.44 -12.79 -13.79
N THR A 107 5.15 -13.85 -13.41
CA THR A 107 5.22 -14.31 -12.02
C THR A 107 5.78 -13.19 -11.11
N PHE A 108 6.81 -12.49 -11.56
CA PHE A 108 7.41 -11.39 -10.81
C PHE A 108 6.43 -10.21 -10.69
N LYS A 109 5.77 -9.84 -11.79
CA LYS A 109 4.72 -8.80 -11.77
C LYS A 109 3.60 -9.13 -10.79
N ILE A 110 3.14 -10.38 -10.75
CA ILE A 110 2.11 -10.83 -9.80
C ILE A 110 2.62 -10.67 -8.36
N LEU A 111 3.77 -11.23 -8.02
CA LEU A 111 4.31 -11.20 -6.67
C LEU A 111 4.57 -9.77 -6.18
N ALA A 112 5.13 -8.91 -7.03
CA ALA A 112 5.46 -7.54 -6.68
C ALA A 112 4.20 -6.67 -6.44
N ASN A 113 3.12 -6.92 -7.18
CA ASN A 113 1.91 -6.08 -7.11
C ASN A 113 0.79 -6.67 -6.25
N LEU A 114 0.88 -7.94 -5.86
CA LEU A 114 -0.13 -8.59 -5.02
C LEU A 114 -0.39 -7.86 -3.69
N PRO A 115 0.61 -7.33 -2.96
CA PRO A 115 0.36 -6.55 -1.75
C PRO A 115 -0.49 -5.30 -2.00
N HIS A 116 -0.22 -4.55 -3.06
CA HIS A 116 -1.00 -3.35 -3.42
C HIS A 116 -2.43 -3.71 -3.81
N ILE A 117 -2.61 -4.74 -4.65
CA ILE A 117 -3.94 -5.24 -5.04
C ILE A 117 -4.70 -5.73 -3.81
N GLY A 118 -4.08 -6.55 -2.97
CA GLY A 118 -4.70 -7.12 -1.77
C GLY A 118 -5.09 -6.06 -0.74
N ALA A 119 -4.14 -5.19 -0.38
CA ALA A 119 -4.40 -4.09 0.56
C ALA A 119 -5.44 -3.11 0.00
N GLY A 120 -5.33 -2.76 -1.29
CA GLY A 120 -6.27 -1.88 -1.95
C GLY A 120 -7.69 -2.44 -1.96
N ALA A 121 -7.87 -3.68 -2.43
CA ALA A 121 -9.17 -4.35 -2.47
C ALA A 121 -9.78 -4.51 -1.07
N PHE A 122 -8.97 -4.88 -0.06
CA PHE A 122 -9.44 -5.00 1.31
C PHE A 122 -9.88 -3.65 1.89
N GLY A 123 -9.14 -2.56 1.62
CA GLY A 123 -9.52 -1.21 2.04
C GLY A 123 -10.89 -0.79 1.50
N VAL A 124 -11.11 -0.97 0.20
CA VAL A 124 -12.42 -0.73 -0.44
C VAL A 124 -13.49 -1.58 0.21
N TYR A 125 -13.29 -2.89 0.31
CA TYR A 125 -14.22 -3.81 0.94
C TYR A 125 -14.60 -3.38 2.36
N ALA A 126 -13.61 -3.10 3.21
CA ALA A 126 -13.83 -2.71 4.60
C ALA A 126 -14.63 -1.40 4.72
N SER A 127 -14.36 -0.43 3.83
CA SER A 127 -15.09 0.85 3.79
C SER A 127 -16.59 0.68 3.48
N TYR A 128 -16.93 -0.27 2.63
CA TYR A 128 -18.33 -0.61 2.31
C TYR A 128 -18.97 -1.50 3.37
N ARG A 129 -18.26 -2.53 3.81
CA ARG A 129 -18.77 -3.52 4.79
C ARG A 129 -19.17 -2.88 6.11
N HIS A 130 -18.45 -1.86 6.54
CA HIS A 130 -18.66 -1.15 7.80
C HIS A 130 -19.21 0.27 7.64
N LYS A 131 -19.82 0.59 6.50
CA LYS A 131 -20.33 1.95 6.19
C LYS A 131 -21.28 2.50 7.24
N ALA A 132 -22.08 1.64 7.87
CA ALA A 132 -23.03 2.05 8.90
C ALA A 132 -22.37 2.61 10.18
N GLU A 133 -21.10 2.27 10.44
CA GLU A 133 -20.36 2.86 11.56
C GLU A 133 -19.99 4.32 11.36
N ALA A 134 -20.01 4.80 10.12
CA ALA A 134 -19.62 6.16 9.74
C ALA A 134 -20.83 7.07 9.42
N ALA A 135 -22.04 6.55 9.56
CA ALA A 135 -23.29 7.26 9.37
C ALA A 135 -23.58 8.21 10.54
#